data_b72e9e7da3cc513022e18aaeba0d8430
#
_entry.id   b72e9e7da3cc513022e18aaeba0d8430
#
_cell.length_a   1.000
_cell.length_b   1.000
_cell.length_c   1.000
_cell.angle_alpha   90.00
_cell.angle_beta   90.00
_cell.angle_gamma   90.00
#
_symmetry.space_group_name_H-M   'P 1'
#
loop_
_entity.id
_entity.type
_entity.pdbx_description
1 polymer ?
#
loop_
_entity_poly.entity_id
_entity_poly.type
_entity_poly.pdbx_seq_one_letter_code
_entity_poly.pdbx_strand_id
1 'polypeptide(L)'
;MPTNFGDKLVIAISSRALFRINEKLGGEPRVEVILLSRNSADTGLRVFNSIEHHKLNISRAAFCGGESPYRYVAAFGCHLFLSTNAEDVRNALDHGIAAATLLSSGAEDRDDDELRFAFDGDAVLFSDESERIYKESGLEAFTENEITAAKQPMSGGPFKHFLQALHGLQAEFPPKTCPIRTALVTARSAPAHERVVRTLRTWGIRIDESLFLGGLNKGAFLKSYGADVFFDDQQTHCESAKSHVATGHVPHGVANEN
;
A
#
# COMPACT_ATOMS: atom_id res chain seq x y z
N MET A 1 -17.68 2.45 -25.12
CA MET A 1 -17.46 1.07 -24.69
C MET A 1 -16.92 1.13 -23.28
N PRO A 2 -17.44 0.41 -22.30
CA PRO A 2 -16.82 0.37 -20.99
C PRO A 2 -15.46 -0.29 -21.15
N THR A 3 -14.39 0.46 -20.91
CA THR A 3 -13.04 -0.09 -20.81
C THR A 3 -13.02 -1.04 -19.62
N ASN A 4 -12.78 -2.31 -19.91
CA ASN A 4 -12.62 -3.33 -18.90
C ASN A 4 -11.36 -3.01 -18.08
N PHE A 5 -11.52 -2.45 -16.88
CA PHE A 5 -10.41 -2.10 -15.98
C PHE A 5 -9.80 -3.34 -15.28
N GLY A 6 -10.29 -4.55 -15.59
CA GLY A 6 -10.02 -5.77 -14.85
C GLY A 6 -8.56 -6.21 -14.75
N ASP A 7 -7.68 -5.66 -15.59
CA ASP A 7 -6.29 -6.13 -15.71
C ASP A 7 -5.24 -5.04 -15.46
N LYS A 8 -5.64 -3.81 -15.07
CA LYS A 8 -4.69 -2.71 -14.79
C LYS A 8 -4.61 -2.41 -13.30
N LEU A 9 -3.39 -2.25 -12.79
CA LEU A 9 -3.15 -1.62 -11.50
C LEU A 9 -3.29 -0.11 -11.63
N VAL A 10 -4.25 0.50 -10.92
CA VAL A 10 -4.49 1.94 -10.95
C VAL A 10 -4.12 2.56 -9.62
N ILE A 11 -3.18 3.49 -9.64
CA ILE A 11 -2.63 4.16 -8.46
C ILE A 11 -2.73 5.68 -8.65
N ALA A 12 -3.15 6.37 -7.59
CA ALA A 12 -3.26 7.83 -7.58
C ALA A 12 -1.99 8.48 -7.01
N ILE A 13 -0.82 8.14 -7.56
CA ILE A 13 0.48 8.73 -7.21
C ILE A 13 1.42 8.69 -8.42
N SER A 14 2.35 9.66 -8.49
CA SER A 14 3.41 9.65 -9.51
C SER A 14 4.71 9.05 -8.95
N SER A 15 5.13 7.92 -9.48
CA SER A 15 6.47 7.36 -9.28
C SER A 15 7.03 6.90 -10.62
N ARG A 16 8.25 7.33 -10.93
CA ARG A 16 8.94 6.88 -12.16
C ARG A 16 9.10 5.35 -12.21
N ALA A 17 9.29 4.72 -11.05
CA ALA A 17 9.42 3.27 -10.94
C ALA A 17 8.15 2.54 -11.42
N LEU A 18 6.95 3.09 -11.15
CA LEU A 18 5.69 2.51 -11.63
C LEU A 18 5.58 2.52 -13.16
N PHE A 19 6.06 3.58 -13.82
CA PHE A 19 6.02 3.65 -15.29
C PHE A 19 7.00 2.68 -15.95
N ARG A 20 8.15 2.41 -15.32
CA ARG A 20 9.13 1.40 -15.78
C ARG A 20 8.55 -0.02 -15.84
N ILE A 21 7.53 -0.32 -15.02
CA ILE A 21 6.83 -1.63 -15.08
C ILE A 21 6.20 -1.82 -16.47
N ASN A 22 5.51 -0.80 -16.98
CA ASN A 22 4.90 -0.86 -18.30
C ASN A 22 5.94 -1.02 -19.43
N GLU A 23 7.09 -0.34 -19.32
CA GLU A 23 8.19 -0.46 -20.25
C GLU A 23 8.77 -1.88 -20.28
N LYS A 24 8.92 -2.51 -19.11
CA LYS A 24 9.44 -3.88 -18.98
C LYS A 24 8.47 -4.95 -19.46
N LEU A 25 7.15 -4.73 -19.27
CA LEU A 25 6.13 -5.67 -19.76
C LEU A 25 5.96 -5.61 -21.28
N GLY A 26 6.10 -4.42 -21.85
CA GLY A 26 5.74 -4.18 -23.25
C GLY A 26 4.24 -4.33 -23.52
N GLY A 27 3.78 -3.93 -24.70
CA GLY A 27 2.36 -4.05 -25.08
C GLY A 27 1.46 -3.03 -24.37
N GLU A 28 0.25 -3.44 -24.00
CA GLU A 28 -0.72 -2.57 -23.33
C GLU A 28 -0.28 -2.23 -21.91
N PRO A 29 -0.36 -0.95 -21.47
CA PRO A 29 0.01 -0.54 -20.13
C PRO A 29 -0.80 -1.27 -19.06
N ARG A 30 -0.12 -1.88 -18.09
CA ARG A 30 -0.72 -2.63 -16.98
C ARG A 30 -0.81 -1.79 -15.69
N VAL A 31 -0.01 -0.73 -15.61
CA VAL A 31 -0.02 0.22 -14.50
C VAL A 31 -0.40 1.58 -15.04
N GLU A 32 -1.30 2.24 -14.33
CA GLU A 32 -1.71 3.61 -14.64
C GLU A 32 -1.68 4.48 -13.39
N VAL A 33 -1.18 5.68 -13.56
CA VAL A 33 -1.20 6.71 -12.53
C VAL A 33 -2.23 7.77 -12.91
N ILE A 34 -3.13 8.08 -11.99
CA ILE A 34 -4.20 9.07 -12.16
C ILE A 34 -4.00 10.18 -11.13
N LEU A 35 -4.06 11.41 -11.58
CA LEU A 35 -3.98 12.58 -10.71
C LEU A 35 -5.36 12.99 -10.23
N LEU A 36 -5.56 12.95 -8.92
CA LEU A 36 -6.77 13.45 -8.26
C LEU A 36 -6.43 14.67 -7.40
N SER A 37 -7.07 15.80 -7.65
CA SER A 37 -6.68 17.08 -7.03
C SER A 37 -7.87 17.94 -6.64
N ARG A 38 -7.77 18.59 -5.48
CA ARG A 38 -8.69 19.64 -5.03
C ARG A 38 -8.51 20.96 -5.80
N ASN A 39 -7.45 21.11 -6.58
CA ASN A 39 -7.21 22.34 -7.34
C ASN A 39 -8.31 22.61 -8.38
N SER A 40 -8.37 23.87 -8.84
CA SER A 40 -9.21 24.26 -9.97
C SER A 40 -8.64 23.76 -11.29
N ALA A 41 -9.47 23.74 -12.34
CA ALA A 41 -9.05 23.41 -13.69
C ALA A 41 -7.94 24.35 -14.22
N ASP A 42 -7.97 25.64 -13.84
CA ASP A 42 -6.92 26.60 -14.22
C ASP A 42 -5.55 26.22 -13.62
N THR A 43 -5.54 25.80 -12.34
CA THR A 43 -4.33 25.26 -11.72
C THR A 43 -3.91 23.96 -12.38
N GLY A 44 -4.89 23.16 -12.82
CA GLY A 44 -4.68 21.90 -13.53
C GLY A 44 -3.85 22.06 -14.81
N LEU A 45 -4.00 23.18 -15.52
CA LEU A 45 -3.19 23.47 -16.71
C LEU A 45 -1.69 23.55 -16.35
N ARG A 46 -1.33 24.19 -15.24
CA ARG A 46 0.06 24.24 -14.77
C ARG A 46 0.60 22.87 -14.40
N VAL A 47 -0.26 22.02 -13.81
CA VAL A 47 0.10 20.64 -13.44
C VAL A 47 0.36 19.80 -14.67
N PHE A 48 -0.49 19.88 -15.70
CA PHE A 48 -0.26 19.16 -16.97
C PHE A 48 1.01 19.64 -17.68
N ASN A 49 1.31 20.95 -17.67
CA ASN A 49 2.58 21.47 -18.19
C ASN A 49 3.78 20.89 -17.44
N SER A 50 3.68 20.70 -16.12
CA SER A 50 4.73 20.06 -15.32
C SER A 50 4.85 18.58 -15.65
N ILE A 51 3.74 17.86 -15.81
CA ILE A 51 3.71 16.46 -16.23
C ILE A 51 4.45 16.29 -17.57
N GLU A 52 4.16 17.16 -18.53
CA GLU A 52 4.80 17.16 -19.85
C GLU A 52 6.30 17.49 -19.73
N HIS A 53 6.66 18.55 -18.98
CA HIS A 53 8.05 18.94 -18.76
C HIS A 53 8.90 17.81 -18.15
N HIS A 54 8.34 17.10 -17.17
CA HIS A 54 9.01 15.98 -16.51
C HIS A 54 8.82 14.64 -17.24
N LYS A 55 8.14 14.64 -18.39
CA LYS A 55 7.86 13.45 -19.21
C LYS A 55 7.20 12.33 -18.41
N LEU A 56 6.26 12.66 -17.54
CA LEU A 56 5.50 11.69 -16.76
C LEU A 56 4.33 11.16 -17.60
N ASN A 57 4.15 9.86 -17.63
CA ASN A 57 3.05 9.24 -18.37
C ASN A 57 1.74 9.27 -17.56
N ILE A 58 1.23 10.48 -17.30
CA ILE A 58 -0.05 10.72 -16.60
C ILE A 58 -0.97 11.44 -17.58
N SER A 59 -1.97 10.75 -18.09
CA SER A 59 -2.90 11.27 -19.08
C SER A 59 -4.30 11.56 -18.54
N ARG A 60 -4.64 11.01 -17.36
CA ARG A 60 -5.94 11.18 -16.74
C ARG A 60 -5.84 11.91 -15.41
N ALA A 61 -6.74 12.86 -15.21
CA ALA A 61 -6.81 13.63 -13.96
C ALA A 61 -8.25 14.09 -13.67
N ALA A 62 -8.53 14.38 -12.39
CA ALA A 62 -9.69 15.13 -11.97
C ALA A 62 -9.26 16.32 -11.10
N PHE A 63 -9.72 17.52 -11.48
CA PHE A 63 -9.54 18.76 -10.71
C PHE A 63 -10.91 19.18 -10.17
N CYS A 64 -11.04 19.24 -8.84
CA CYS A 64 -12.34 19.28 -8.18
C CYS A 64 -12.72 20.67 -7.63
N GLY A 65 -11.92 21.72 -7.89
CA GLY A 65 -12.26 23.11 -7.54
C GLY A 65 -12.50 23.36 -6.05
N GLY A 66 -11.74 22.70 -5.16
CA GLY A 66 -11.88 22.77 -3.71
C GLY A 66 -12.57 21.55 -3.09
N GLU A 67 -13.40 20.83 -3.86
CA GLU A 67 -14.10 19.65 -3.39
C GLU A 67 -13.17 18.42 -3.24
N SER A 68 -13.59 17.45 -2.42
CA SER A 68 -12.86 16.21 -2.24
C SER A 68 -12.83 15.39 -3.54
N PRO A 69 -11.65 14.94 -3.99
CA PRO A 69 -11.54 14.12 -5.19
C PRO A 69 -11.83 12.64 -4.94
N TYR A 70 -11.95 12.18 -3.69
CA TYR A 70 -12.09 10.76 -3.36
C TYR A 70 -13.28 10.10 -4.07
N ARG A 71 -14.37 10.85 -4.31
CA ARG A 71 -15.56 10.36 -5.01
C ARG A 71 -15.29 9.79 -6.41
N TYR A 72 -14.16 10.15 -7.00
CA TYR A 72 -13.77 9.66 -8.33
C TYR A 72 -12.85 8.44 -8.27
N VAL A 73 -12.34 8.07 -7.09
CA VAL A 73 -11.40 6.94 -6.92
C VAL A 73 -12.00 5.65 -7.43
N ALA A 74 -13.25 5.34 -7.04
CA ALA A 74 -13.97 4.16 -7.52
C ALA A 74 -14.29 4.22 -9.02
N ALA A 75 -14.67 5.41 -9.54
CA ALA A 75 -14.99 5.59 -10.95
C ALA A 75 -13.76 5.39 -11.86
N PHE A 76 -12.57 5.71 -11.38
CA PHE A 76 -11.32 5.43 -12.07
C PHE A 76 -10.82 3.99 -11.85
N GLY A 77 -11.47 3.20 -11.00
CA GLY A 77 -11.03 1.84 -10.66
C GLY A 77 -9.68 1.80 -9.93
N CYS A 78 -9.41 2.78 -9.07
CA CYS A 78 -8.15 2.85 -8.34
C CYS A 78 -7.99 1.68 -7.37
N HIS A 79 -6.83 1.02 -7.40
CA HIS A 79 -6.45 -0.01 -6.44
C HIS A 79 -5.75 0.56 -5.21
N LEU A 80 -5.13 1.74 -5.36
CA LEU A 80 -4.47 2.47 -4.28
C LEU A 80 -4.73 3.96 -4.45
N PHE A 81 -5.14 4.62 -3.37
CA PHE A 81 -5.30 6.06 -3.28
C PHE A 81 -4.34 6.65 -2.25
N LEU A 82 -3.53 7.62 -2.65
CA LEU A 82 -2.58 8.29 -1.79
C LEU A 82 -2.85 9.79 -1.75
N SER A 83 -2.96 10.34 -0.56
CA SER A 83 -3.25 11.76 -0.36
C SER A 83 -2.54 12.28 0.88
N THR A 84 -2.31 13.60 0.96
CA THR A 84 -1.90 14.27 2.19
C THR A 84 -3.09 14.70 3.06
N ASN A 85 -4.32 14.52 2.56
CA ASN A 85 -5.54 14.82 3.28
C ASN A 85 -6.09 13.55 3.94
N ALA A 86 -6.02 13.48 5.28
CA ALA A 86 -6.43 12.32 6.05
C ALA A 86 -7.93 12.00 5.95
N GLU A 87 -8.79 13.01 5.75
CA GLU A 87 -10.22 12.82 5.59
C GLU A 87 -10.54 12.10 4.27
N ASP A 88 -9.92 12.53 3.16
CA ASP A 88 -10.07 11.87 1.87
C ASP A 88 -9.60 10.40 1.92
N VAL A 89 -8.52 10.14 2.68
CA VAL A 89 -8.00 8.79 2.88
C VAL A 89 -8.96 7.91 3.67
N ARG A 90 -9.51 8.40 4.79
CA ARG A 90 -10.52 7.67 5.57
C ARG A 90 -11.75 7.34 4.72
N ASN A 91 -12.26 8.33 3.98
CA ASN A 91 -13.38 8.11 3.09
C ASN A 91 -13.11 7.03 2.03
N ALA A 92 -11.90 6.96 1.49
CA ALA A 92 -11.54 5.90 0.53
C ALA A 92 -11.48 4.52 1.20
N LEU A 93 -10.88 4.42 2.41
CA LEU A 93 -10.84 3.19 3.20
C LEU A 93 -12.24 2.68 3.56
N ASP A 94 -13.14 3.57 3.98
CA ASP A 94 -14.53 3.25 4.32
C ASP A 94 -15.32 2.69 3.12
N HIS A 95 -14.86 3.00 1.90
CA HIS A 95 -15.42 2.47 0.65
C HIS A 95 -14.64 1.26 0.10
N GLY A 96 -13.77 0.66 0.91
CA GLY A 96 -13.04 -0.57 0.58
C GLY A 96 -11.88 -0.39 -0.40
N ILE A 97 -11.38 0.82 -0.56
CA ILE A 97 -10.23 1.13 -1.40
C ILE A 97 -8.99 1.26 -0.52
N ALA A 98 -7.89 0.58 -0.87
CA ALA A 98 -6.62 0.77 -0.19
C ALA A 98 -6.20 2.23 -0.29
N ALA A 99 -5.97 2.88 0.86
CA ALA A 99 -5.60 4.27 0.89
C ALA A 99 -4.65 4.59 2.06
N ALA A 100 -3.77 5.58 1.86
CA ALA A 100 -2.85 6.03 2.90
C ALA A 100 -2.59 7.52 2.85
N THR A 101 -2.41 8.11 4.03
CA THR A 101 -1.97 9.50 4.18
C THR A 101 -0.46 9.56 4.04
N LEU A 102 0.03 10.24 3.02
CA LEU A 102 1.46 10.41 2.79
C LEU A 102 2.07 11.33 3.84
N LEU A 103 3.13 10.86 4.48
CA LEU A 103 3.95 11.65 5.38
C LEU A 103 5.14 12.25 4.61
N SER A 104 5.50 13.49 4.97
CA SER A 104 6.72 14.10 4.43
C SER A 104 7.92 13.23 4.80
N SER A 105 8.62 12.73 3.80
CA SER A 105 9.79 11.88 3.94
C SER A 105 11.06 12.62 3.56
N GLY A 106 12.15 12.34 4.30
CA GLY A 106 13.51 12.73 3.94
C GLY A 106 14.27 11.61 3.21
N ALA A 107 13.57 10.54 2.79
CA ALA A 107 14.19 9.45 2.07
C ALA A 107 14.67 9.91 0.68
N GLU A 108 15.87 9.48 0.30
CA GLU A 108 16.41 9.71 -1.03
C GLU A 108 15.76 8.76 -2.04
N ASP A 109 15.45 9.28 -3.23
CA ASP A 109 14.98 8.45 -4.34
C ASP A 109 16.09 7.45 -4.74
N ARG A 110 15.71 6.19 -4.87
CA ARG A 110 16.58 5.15 -5.38
C ARG A 110 16.49 5.11 -6.90
N ASP A 111 17.62 5.07 -7.55
CA ASP A 111 17.70 4.87 -9.00
C ASP A 111 18.01 3.40 -9.33
N ASP A 112 17.16 2.50 -8.82
CA ASP A 112 17.23 1.10 -9.21
C ASP A 112 15.98 0.71 -10.04
N ASP A 113 16.07 -0.45 -10.67
CA ASP A 113 15.04 -0.95 -11.57
C ASP A 113 13.91 -1.71 -10.86
N GLU A 114 13.95 -1.83 -9.54
CA GLU A 114 12.96 -2.51 -8.73
C GLU A 114 12.11 -1.51 -7.95
N LEU A 115 10.83 -1.82 -7.82
CA LEU A 115 9.88 -1.11 -6.95
C LEU A 115 9.55 -2.00 -5.75
N ARG A 116 9.95 -1.57 -4.56
CA ARG A 116 9.86 -2.34 -3.33
C ARG A 116 8.79 -1.79 -2.39
N PHE A 117 7.69 -2.51 -2.31
CA PHE A 117 6.61 -2.23 -1.37
C PHE A 117 6.84 -2.96 -0.05
N ALA A 118 6.67 -2.26 1.06
CA ALA A 118 6.63 -2.85 2.39
C ALA A 118 5.28 -2.55 3.05
N PHE A 119 4.74 -3.53 3.78
CA PHE A 119 3.44 -3.43 4.43
C PHE A 119 3.53 -3.92 5.87
N ASP A 120 2.81 -3.25 6.77
CA ASP A 120 2.48 -3.89 8.04
C ASP A 120 1.44 -5.01 7.85
N GLY A 121 1.27 -5.83 8.87
CA GLY A 121 0.35 -6.96 8.87
C GLY A 121 -1.05 -6.57 9.30
N ASP A 122 -1.22 -6.35 10.60
CA ASP A 122 -2.51 -6.07 11.23
C ASP A 122 -3.07 -4.72 10.80
N ALA A 123 -4.38 -4.65 10.61
CA ALA A 123 -5.10 -3.46 10.13
C ALA A 123 -4.67 -2.90 8.75
N VAL A 124 -3.64 -3.48 8.10
CA VAL A 124 -3.18 -3.14 6.75
C VAL A 124 -3.45 -4.27 5.76
N LEU A 125 -2.69 -5.37 5.80
CA LEU A 125 -2.92 -6.54 4.95
C LEU A 125 -4.02 -7.45 5.50
N PHE A 126 -4.02 -7.64 6.81
CA PHE A 126 -5.02 -8.42 7.55
C PHE A 126 -5.98 -7.48 8.28
N SER A 127 -7.14 -8.02 8.74
CA SER A 127 -8.00 -7.30 9.67
C SER A 127 -7.30 -7.03 10.99
N ASP A 128 -7.85 -6.14 11.79
CA ASP A 128 -7.36 -5.77 13.11
C ASP A 128 -7.83 -6.72 14.25
N GLU A 129 -8.43 -7.86 13.89
CA GLU A 129 -9.04 -8.79 14.86
C GLU A 129 -8.06 -9.24 15.95
N SER A 130 -6.81 -9.53 15.58
CA SER A 130 -5.79 -9.97 16.53
C SER A 130 -5.22 -8.82 17.35
N GLU A 131 -5.07 -7.64 16.75
CA GLU A 131 -4.63 -6.44 17.47
C GLU A 131 -5.68 -6.00 18.50
N ARG A 132 -6.96 -6.14 18.19
CA ARG A 132 -8.06 -5.89 19.10
C ARG A 132 -7.97 -6.78 20.35
N ILE A 133 -7.72 -8.09 20.18
CA ILE A 133 -7.50 -9.02 21.28
C ILE A 133 -6.29 -8.58 22.13
N TYR A 134 -5.20 -8.19 21.48
CA TYR A 134 -4.00 -7.70 22.18
C TYR A 134 -4.31 -6.46 23.05
N LYS A 135 -5.04 -5.49 22.52
CA LYS A 135 -5.41 -4.26 23.24
C LYS A 135 -6.38 -4.50 24.40
N GLU A 136 -7.34 -5.39 24.21
CA GLU A 136 -8.37 -5.67 25.21
C GLU A 136 -7.89 -6.62 26.31
N SER A 137 -7.07 -7.60 25.95
CA SER A 137 -6.75 -8.74 26.83
C SER A 137 -5.26 -9.02 26.99
N GLY A 138 -4.39 -8.26 26.34
CA GLY A 138 -2.94 -8.33 26.46
C GLY A 138 -2.25 -9.43 25.64
N LEU A 139 -0.93 -9.52 25.82
CA LEU A 139 -0.06 -10.38 25.01
C LEU A 139 -0.35 -11.88 25.18
N GLU A 140 -0.71 -12.32 26.37
CA GLU A 140 -0.99 -13.74 26.65
C GLU A 140 -2.22 -14.21 25.88
N ALA A 141 -3.33 -13.47 25.96
CA ALA A 141 -4.56 -13.77 25.22
C ALA A 141 -4.36 -13.71 23.70
N PHE A 142 -3.60 -12.73 23.21
CA PHE A 142 -3.19 -12.66 21.81
C PHE A 142 -2.43 -13.92 21.38
N THR A 143 -1.43 -14.34 22.17
CA THR A 143 -0.60 -15.51 21.87
C THR A 143 -1.42 -16.79 21.84
N GLU A 144 -2.31 -16.99 22.82
CA GLU A 144 -3.21 -18.15 22.90
C GLU A 144 -4.19 -18.18 21.71
N ASN A 145 -4.75 -17.02 21.34
CA ASN A 145 -5.60 -16.90 20.16
C ASN A 145 -4.86 -17.27 18.87
N GLU A 146 -3.65 -16.78 18.68
CA GLU A 146 -2.85 -17.05 17.47
C GLU A 146 -2.44 -18.53 17.35
N ILE A 147 -2.15 -19.20 18.48
CA ILE A 147 -1.90 -20.66 18.52
C ILE A 147 -3.17 -21.42 18.16
N THR A 148 -4.30 -21.09 18.78
CA THR A 148 -5.57 -21.80 18.59
C THR A 148 -6.11 -21.59 17.18
N ALA A 149 -6.04 -20.36 16.66
CA ALA A 149 -6.50 -19.98 15.34
C ALA A 149 -5.46 -20.18 14.22
N ALA A 150 -4.30 -20.79 14.49
CA ALA A 150 -3.19 -20.88 13.53
C ALA A 150 -3.57 -21.45 12.16
N LYS A 151 -4.58 -22.34 12.11
CA LYS A 151 -5.11 -22.95 10.87
C LYS A 151 -6.30 -22.19 10.26
N GLN A 152 -6.79 -21.16 10.93
CA GLN A 152 -7.91 -20.34 10.46
C GLN A 152 -7.35 -19.07 9.79
N PRO A 153 -7.60 -18.87 8.49
CA PRO A 153 -7.13 -17.67 7.82
C PRO A 153 -7.72 -16.41 8.46
N MET A 154 -6.91 -15.37 8.59
CA MET A 154 -7.37 -14.05 8.98
C MET A 154 -8.24 -13.44 7.88
N SER A 155 -9.16 -12.56 8.27
CA SER A 155 -9.88 -11.69 7.34
C SER A 155 -8.92 -10.70 6.69
N GLY A 156 -9.26 -10.20 5.50
CA GLY A 156 -8.43 -9.21 4.79
C GLY A 156 -8.58 -7.82 5.37
N GLY A 157 -7.46 -7.13 5.48
CA GLY A 157 -7.40 -5.69 5.72
C GLY A 157 -7.60 -4.88 4.44
N PRO A 158 -7.54 -3.54 4.54
CA PRO A 158 -7.83 -2.65 3.42
C PRO A 158 -6.88 -2.81 2.23
N PHE A 159 -5.63 -3.24 2.46
CA PHE A 159 -4.63 -3.40 1.41
C PHE A 159 -4.61 -4.79 0.75
N LYS A 160 -5.47 -5.72 1.16
CA LYS A 160 -5.52 -7.07 0.59
C LYS A 160 -5.71 -7.06 -0.94
N HIS A 161 -6.68 -6.28 -1.44
CA HIS A 161 -6.96 -6.22 -2.89
C HIS A 161 -5.83 -5.56 -3.67
N PHE A 162 -5.19 -4.55 -3.10
CA PHE A 162 -3.99 -3.94 -3.70
C PHE A 162 -2.84 -4.94 -3.78
N LEU A 163 -2.58 -5.70 -2.71
CA LEU A 163 -1.56 -6.75 -2.71
C LEU A 163 -1.88 -7.85 -3.73
N GLN A 164 -3.15 -8.23 -3.90
CA GLN A 164 -3.57 -9.18 -4.93
C GLN A 164 -3.28 -8.67 -6.34
N ALA A 165 -3.54 -7.37 -6.60
CA ALA A 165 -3.24 -6.76 -7.88
C ALA A 165 -1.72 -6.71 -8.15
N LEU A 166 -0.90 -6.37 -7.14
CA LEU A 166 0.56 -6.44 -7.24
C LEU A 166 1.04 -7.86 -7.54
N HIS A 167 0.49 -8.86 -6.84
CA HIS A 167 0.82 -10.25 -7.08
C HIS A 167 0.46 -10.71 -8.50
N GLY A 168 -0.68 -10.26 -9.02
CA GLY A 168 -1.07 -10.50 -10.42
C GLY A 168 -0.04 -9.96 -11.41
N LEU A 169 0.45 -8.73 -11.18
CA LEU A 169 1.53 -8.16 -12.00
C LEU A 169 2.86 -8.92 -11.85
N GLN A 170 3.22 -9.31 -10.62
CA GLN A 170 4.44 -10.10 -10.38
C GLN A 170 4.42 -11.44 -11.16
N ALA A 171 3.22 -12.06 -11.30
CA ALA A 171 3.06 -13.33 -12.00
C ALA A 171 3.32 -13.24 -13.51
N GLU A 172 3.32 -12.03 -14.09
CA GLU A 172 3.63 -11.81 -15.51
C GLU A 172 5.14 -11.81 -15.79
N PHE A 173 5.97 -11.78 -14.75
CA PHE A 173 7.42 -11.78 -14.85
C PHE A 173 8.04 -13.10 -14.41
N PRO A 174 9.17 -13.53 -15.01
CA PRO A 174 9.99 -14.54 -14.40
C PRO A 174 10.46 -14.11 -13.00
N PRO A 175 10.45 -14.96 -11.98
CA PRO A 175 10.72 -14.56 -10.59
C PRO A 175 12.03 -13.82 -10.35
N LYS A 176 13.06 -14.08 -11.17
CA LYS A 176 14.39 -13.45 -11.04
C LYS A 176 14.50 -12.06 -11.67
N THR A 177 13.55 -11.70 -12.52
CA THR A 177 13.58 -10.42 -13.28
C THR A 177 12.35 -9.56 -13.00
N CYS A 178 11.52 -9.96 -12.03
CA CYS A 178 10.36 -9.19 -11.62
C CYS A 178 10.81 -7.84 -11.02
N PRO A 179 10.34 -6.71 -11.58
CA PRO A 179 10.69 -5.40 -11.07
C PRO A 179 9.88 -4.98 -9.83
N ILE A 180 8.98 -5.83 -9.35
CA ILE A 180 8.15 -5.57 -8.17
C ILE A 180 8.56 -6.54 -7.07
N ARG A 181 8.89 -5.99 -5.91
CA ARG A 181 9.18 -6.74 -4.70
C ARG A 181 8.23 -6.33 -3.60
N THR A 182 7.83 -7.30 -2.79
CA THR A 182 6.90 -7.08 -1.68
C THR A 182 7.46 -7.64 -0.38
N ALA A 183 7.32 -6.90 0.72
CA ALA A 183 7.70 -7.33 2.06
C ALA A 183 6.57 -7.12 3.07
N LEU A 184 6.39 -8.10 3.93
CA LEU A 184 5.65 -7.94 5.18
C LEU A 184 6.64 -7.56 6.28
N VAL A 185 6.37 -6.47 7.00
CA VAL A 185 7.22 -5.98 8.11
C VAL A 185 6.33 -5.78 9.34
N THR A 186 6.20 -6.83 10.15
CA THR A 186 5.22 -6.87 11.25
C THR A 186 5.87 -6.94 12.62
N ALA A 187 5.19 -6.38 13.63
CA ALA A 187 5.56 -6.51 15.03
C ALA A 187 5.31 -7.92 15.61
N ARG A 188 4.59 -8.77 14.88
CA ARG A 188 4.37 -10.16 15.28
C ARG A 188 5.68 -10.93 15.40
N SER A 189 5.68 -11.99 16.20
CA SER A 189 6.79 -12.95 16.36
C SER A 189 6.25 -14.38 16.40
N ALA A 190 7.10 -15.37 16.60
CA ALA A 190 6.64 -16.72 16.91
C ALA A 190 5.89 -16.72 18.26
N PRO A 191 4.76 -17.46 18.39
CA PRO A 191 4.18 -18.40 17.41
C PRO A 191 3.20 -17.79 16.39
N ALA A 192 2.86 -16.51 16.49
CA ALA A 192 1.85 -15.83 15.66
C ALA A 192 2.18 -15.80 14.16
N HIS A 193 3.44 -16.04 13.76
CA HIS A 193 3.88 -16.12 12.35
C HIS A 193 3.17 -17.22 11.55
N GLU A 194 2.77 -18.34 12.18
CA GLU A 194 2.18 -19.47 11.49
C GLU A 194 0.85 -19.07 10.83
N ARG A 195 -0.03 -18.39 11.55
CA ARG A 195 -1.33 -17.93 11.05
C ARG A 195 -1.15 -16.98 9.85
N VAL A 196 -0.18 -16.07 9.93
CA VAL A 196 0.16 -15.14 8.83
C VAL A 196 0.53 -15.90 7.55
N VAL A 197 1.49 -16.82 7.64
CA VAL A 197 1.95 -17.60 6.49
C VAL A 197 0.83 -18.44 5.89
N ARG A 198 0.00 -19.07 6.72
CA ARG A 198 -1.15 -19.86 6.26
C ARG A 198 -2.22 -18.99 5.61
N THR A 199 -2.48 -17.79 6.13
CA THR A 199 -3.42 -16.84 5.55
C THR A 199 -2.99 -16.45 4.14
N LEU A 200 -1.75 -16.02 3.95
CA LEU A 200 -1.20 -15.66 2.64
C LEU A 200 -1.28 -16.83 1.63
N ARG A 201 -0.97 -18.05 2.08
CA ARG A 201 -1.12 -19.26 1.25
C ARG A 201 -2.58 -19.50 0.84
N THR A 202 -3.52 -19.34 1.76
CA THR A 202 -4.96 -19.50 1.48
C THR A 202 -5.45 -18.46 0.48
N TRP A 203 -4.90 -17.25 0.52
CA TRP A 203 -5.21 -16.21 -0.46
C TRP A 203 -4.54 -16.42 -1.81
N GLY A 204 -3.61 -17.37 -1.92
CA GLY A 204 -2.81 -17.58 -3.13
C GLY A 204 -1.85 -16.42 -3.41
N ILE A 205 -1.49 -15.64 -2.39
CA ILE A 205 -0.61 -14.48 -2.51
C ILE A 205 0.78 -14.85 -2.02
N ARG A 206 1.78 -14.53 -2.84
CA ARG A 206 3.19 -14.61 -2.45
C ARG A 206 3.69 -13.24 -2.08
N ILE A 207 4.34 -13.15 -0.92
CA ILE A 207 5.18 -12.03 -0.49
C ILE A 207 6.63 -12.49 -0.60
N ASP A 208 7.52 -11.64 -1.12
CA ASP A 208 8.92 -12.01 -1.37
C ASP A 208 9.71 -12.14 -0.07
N GLU A 209 9.50 -11.22 0.90
CA GLU A 209 10.13 -11.24 2.21
C GLU A 209 9.12 -11.05 3.33
N SER A 210 9.35 -11.70 4.47
CA SER A 210 8.51 -11.55 5.67
C SER A 210 9.38 -11.39 6.89
N LEU A 211 9.29 -10.22 7.53
CA LEU A 211 10.07 -9.82 8.69
C LEU A 211 9.15 -9.82 9.92
N PHE A 212 9.39 -10.76 10.83
CA PHE A 212 8.67 -10.89 12.10
C PHE A 212 9.53 -10.31 13.21
N LEU A 213 9.27 -9.07 13.62
CA LEU A 213 10.21 -8.25 14.40
C LEU A 213 10.02 -8.34 15.90
N GLY A 214 8.90 -8.91 16.40
CA GLY A 214 8.66 -9.02 17.83
C GLY A 214 8.66 -7.69 18.58
N GLY A 215 8.16 -6.62 17.93
CA GLY A 215 8.09 -5.28 18.49
C GLY A 215 9.36 -4.42 18.30
N LEU A 216 10.38 -4.90 17.59
CA LEU A 216 11.53 -4.07 17.24
C LEU A 216 11.13 -2.94 16.27
N ASN A 217 11.89 -1.84 16.33
CA ASN A 217 11.69 -0.70 15.44
C ASN A 217 11.88 -1.08 13.97
N LYS A 218 10.90 -0.75 13.13
CA LYS A 218 10.86 -1.15 11.71
C LYS A 218 11.86 -0.39 10.83
N GLY A 219 12.25 0.84 11.19
CA GLY A 219 13.00 1.75 10.33
C GLY A 219 14.30 1.16 9.77
N ALA A 220 15.14 0.55 10.62
CA ALA A 220 16.40 -0.06 10.19
C ALA A 220 16.18 -1.25 9.22
N PHE A 221 15.13 -2.04 9.43
CA PHE A 221 14.78 -3.18 8.58
C PHE A 221 14.26 -2.71 7.23
N LEU A 222 13.40 -1.67 7.21
CA LEU A 222 12.90 -1.04 5.98
C LEU A 222 14.05 -0.46 5.14
N LYS A 223 15.00 0.20 5.78
CA LYS A 223 16.22 0.68 5.13
C LYS A 223 17.05 -0.46 4.54
N SER A 224 17.23 -1.54 5.28
CA SER A 224 18.00 -2.72 4.83
C SER A 224 17.32 -3.45 3.68
N TYR A 225 15.99 -3.56 3.71
CA TYR A 225 15.19 -4.08 2.60
C TYR A 225 15.26 -3.14 1.38
N GLY A 226 15.50 -1.86 1.62
CA GLY A 226 15.49 -0.81 0.60
C GLY A 226 14.08 -0.55 0.09
N ALA A 227 13.09 -0.45 0.98
CA ALA A 227 11.73 -0.14 0.61
C ALA A 227 11.66 1.24 -0.09
N ASP A 228 10.86 1.33 -1.16
CA ASP A 228 10.50 2.61 -1.78
C ASP A 228 9.30 3.23 -1.08
N VAL A 229 8.38 2.39 -0.58
CA VAL A 229 7.23 2.84 0.19
C VAL A 229 6.85 1.80 1.26
N PHE A 230 6.44 2.31 2.41
CA PHE A 230 5.95 1.53 3.54
C PHE A 230 4.56 2.00 3.98
N PHE A 231 3.67 1.05 4.29
CA PHE A 231 2.31 1.29 4.77
C PHE A 231 2.10 0.66 6.15
N ASP A 232 1.61 1.45 7.11
CA ASP A 232 1.38 1.03 8.49
C ASP A 232 0.18 1.80 9.06
N ASP A 233 -0.62 1.16 9.91
CA ASP A 233 -1.77 1.78 10.57
C ASP A 233 -1.38 2.57 11.83
N GLN A 234 -0.20 2.30 12.40
CA GLN A 234 0.26 2.94 13.61
C GLN A 234 1.11 4.17 13.31
N GLN A 235 0.61 5.34 13.75
CA GLN A 235 1.30 6.62 13.57
C GLN A 235 2.74 6.61 14.10
N THR A 236 2.98 5.95 15.23
CA THR A 236 4.31 5.82 15.85
C THR A 236 5.31 5.08 14.96
N HIS A 237 4.87 4.02 14.30
CA HIS A 237 5.69 3.28 13.34
C HIS A 237 5.96 4.12 12.09
N CYS A 238 4.95 4.82 11.59
CA CYS A 238 5.07 5.73 10.45
C CYS A 238 6.08 6.86 10.73
N GLU A 239 6.01 7.49 11.90
CA GLU A 239 6.94 8.55 12.31
C GLU A 239 8.39 8.04 12.39
N SER A 240 8.58 6.82 12.86
CA SER A 240 9.90 6.18 12.88
C SER A 240 10.42 5.82 11.48
N ALA A 241 9.54 5.36 10.59
CA ALA A 241 9.90 4.89 9.25
C ALA A 241 10.20 6.03 8.27
N LYS A 242 9.50 7.19 8.38
CA LYS A 242 9.56 8.29 7.41
C LYS A 242 10.95 8.89 7.19
N SER A 243 11.88 8.71 8.14
CA SER A 243 13.27 9.14 7.97
C SER A 243 14.10 8.19 7.10
N HIS A 244 13.58 7.02 6.77
CA HIS A 244 14.26 5.96 6.05
C HIS A 244 13.62 5.63 4.71
N VAL A 245 12.28 5.79 4.61
CA VAL A 245 11.47 5.35 3.47
C VAL A 245 10.26 6.27 3.32
N ALA A 246 9.77 6.44 2.08
CA ALA A 246 8.47 7.09 1.88
C ALA A 246 7.39 6.29 2.63
N THR A 247 6.57 6.97 3.43
CA THR A 247 5.67 6.31 4.38
C THR A 247 4.24 6.82 4.20
N GLY A 248 3.32 5.88 4.14
CA GLY A 248 1.88 6.11 4.11
C GLY A 248 1.22 5.59 5.40
N HIS A 249 0.59 6.49 6.16
CA HIS A 249 -0.22 6.10 7.30
C HIS A 249 -1.60 5.64 6.82
N VAL A 250 -2.00 4.46 7.24
CA VAL A 250 -3.31 3.84 6.96
C VAL A 250 -4.20 4.03 8.19
N PRO A 251 -5.06 5.07 8.25
CA PRO A 251 -5.87 5.36 9.44
C PRO A 251 -7.05 4.39 9.55
N HIS A 252 -6.76 3.11 9.80
CA HIS A 252 -7.71 1.99 9.89
C HIS A 252 -7.44 1.13 11.13
N GLY A 253 -8.45 0.37 11.55
CA GLY A 253 -8.35 -0.57 12.66
C GLY A 253 -8.36 0.09 14.04
N VAL A 254 -8.28 -0.76 15.05
CA VAL A 254 -8.44 -0.41 16.47
C VAL A 254 -7.42 0.65 16.94
N ALA A 255 -6.26 0.78 16.31
CA ALA A 255 -5.28 1.82 16.62
C ALA A 255 -5.77 3.25 16.29
N ASN A 256 -6.77 3.36 15.41
CA ASN A 256 -7.29 4.61 14.86
C ASN A 256 -8.76 4.89 15.23
N GLU A 257 -9.37 4.06 16.08
CA GLU A 257 -10.67 4.31 16.70
C GLU A 257 -10.52 5.40 17.77
N ASN A 258 -11.34 6.47 17.71
CA ASN A 258 -11.41 7.56 18.70
C ASN A 258 -12.39 7.20 19.82
#